data_8bf87147ab9262d2d090b1854179cb53
#
_entry.id   8bf87147ab9262d2d090b1854179cb53
#
_cell.length_a   1.000
_cell.length_b   1.000
_cell.length_c   1.000
_cell.angle_alpha   90.00
_cell.angle_beta   90.00
_cell.angle_gamma   90.00
#
_symmetry.space_group_name_H-M   'P 1'
#
loop_
_entity.id
_entity.type
_entity.pdbx_description
1 polymer ?
#
loop_
_entity_poly.entity_id
_entity_poly.type
_entity_poly.pdbx_seq_one_letter_code
_entity_poly.pdbx_strand_id
1 'polypeptide(L)'
;LCMLFGQLTNRESLRDLIVALDAHSGKSYHLGLGKSVTRSNFAKANEVRNSKIFEDFAYHLIAIARELHSSDDFKIKGNIYAFDSSTIDLCLNVFWWAKFRKAKGGIKLHTLYDVNTQIPAFLHITPANVHDVKAMDELVYEAGAHYIFDRAYLDYTRLYKIERCSAYFVVRA
;
A
#
# COMPACT_ATOMS: atom_id res chain seq x y z
N LEU A 1 14.69 7.17 -4.83
CA LEU A 1 14.97 6.98 -6.25
C LEU A 1 15.48 5.57 -6.55
N CYS A 2 16.59 5.10 -5.94
CA CYS A 2 17.13 3.74 -6.20
C CYS A 2 16.11 2.62 -5.94
N MET A 3 15.31 2.70 -4.86
CA MET A 3 14.26 1.72 -4.59
C MET A 3 13.18 1.74 -5.66
N LEU A 4 12.75 2.92 -6.12
CA LEU A 4 11.79 3.05 -7.21
C LEU A 4 12.33 2.46 -8.50
N PHE A 5 13.59 2.75 -8.85
CA PHE A 5 14.24 2.13 -10.00
C PHE A 5 14.23 0.61 -9.89
N GLY A 6 14.55 0.06 -8.71
CA GLY A 6 14.51 -1.38 -8.45
C GLY A 6 13.12 -1.98 -8.68
N GLN A 7 12.08 -1.35 -8.16
CA GLN A 7 10.70 -1.82 -8.33
C GLN A 7 10.23 -1.73 -9.78
N LEU A 8 10.46 -0.60 -10.44
CA LEU A 8 10.06 -0.38 -11.84
C LEU A 8 10.81 -1.27 -12.84
N THR A 9 12.00 -1.78 -12.47
CA THR A 9 12.81 -2.66 -13.32
C THR A 9 12.82 -4.12 -12.83
N ASN A 10 11.92 -4.48 -11.89
CA ASN A 10 11.74 -5.84 -11.36
C ASN A 10 13.05 -6.47 -10.83
N ARG A 11 13.83 -5.71 -10.02
CA ARG A 11 15.05 -6.23 -9.40
C ARG A 11 14.70 -7.08 -8.18
N GLU A 12 15.21 -8.32 -8.17
CA GLU A 12 14.89 -9.30 -7.13
C GLU A 12 15.75 -9.17 -5.86
N SER A 13 16.89 -8.49 -5.95
CA SER A 13 17.80 -8.33 -4.82
C SER A 13 18.56 -7.00 -4.86
N LEU A 14 19.08 -6.59 -3.69
CA LEU A 14 19.96 -5.41 -3.60
C LEU A 14 21.23 -5.57 -4.45
N ARG A 15 21.74 -6.80 -4.64
CA ARG A 15 22.90 -7.06 -5.48
C ARG A 15 22.56 -6.79 -6.94
N ASP A 16 21.47 -7.33 -7.42
CA ASP A 16 21.01 -7.14 -8.79
C ASP A 16 20.71 -5.64 -9.05
N LEU A 17 20.07 -4.98 -8.10
CA LEU A 17 19.80 -3.54 -8.16
C LEU A 17 21.09 -2.72 -8.32
N ILE A 18 22.15 -3.00 -7.54
CA ILE A 18 23.41 -2.28 -7.63
C ILE A 18 24.10 -2.52 -8.98
N VAL A 19 24.13 -3.77 -9.47
CA VAL A 19 24.68 -4.08 -10.80
C VAL A 19 23.94 -3.29 -11.89
N ALA A 20 22.62 -3.22 -11.81
CA ALA A 20 21.82 -2.46 -12.77
C ALA A 20 22.09 -0.94 -12.68
N LEU A 21 22.24 -0.40 -11.47
CA LEU A 21 22.59 1.01 -11.27
C LEU A 21 23.99 1.33 -11.81
N ASP A 22 24.95 0.46 -11.59
CA ASP A 22 26.33 0.63 -12.09
C ASP A 22 26.38 0.59 -13.61
N ALA A 23 25.61 -0.29 -14.25
CA ALA A 23 25.47 -0.34 -15.71
C ALA A 23 24.90 0.97 -16.30
N HIS A 24 24.15 1.74 -15.50
CA HIS A 24 23.59 3.03 -15.88
C HIS A 24 24.30 4.23 -15.23
N SER A 25 25.56 4.04 -14.76
CA SER A 25 26.30 5.04 -14.00
C SER A 25 26.43 6.39 -14.73
N GLY A 26 26.60 6.42 -16.05
CA GLY A 26 26.62 7.65 -16.84
C GLY A 26 25.33 8.46 -16.82
N LYS A 27 24.19 7.84 -16.49
CA LYS A 27 22.88 8.50 -16.36
C LYS A 27 22.54 8.87 -14.92
N SER A 28 23.24 8.29 -13.95
CA SER A 28 22.96 8.45 -12.51
C SER A 28 23.09 9.88 -12.05
N TYR A 29 24.01 10.64 -12.60
CA TYR A 29 24.19 12.06 -12.31
C TYR A 29 22.93 12.88 -12.66
N HIS A 30 22.33 12.63 -13.81
CA HIS A 30 21.11 13.31 -14.25
C HIS A 30 19.89 12.98 -13.39
N LEU A 31 19.93 11.86 -12.68
CA LEU A 31 18.91 11.43 -11.73
C LEU A 31 19.16 11.94 -10.30
N GLY A 32 20.19 12.78 -10.09
CA GLY A 32 20.56 13.28 -8.76
C GLY A 32 21.32 12.27 -7.90
N LEU A 33 21.79 11.17 -8.46
CA LEU A 33 22.66 10.19 -7.81
C LEU A 33 24.12 10.59 -8.05
N GLY A 34 24.64 11.51 -7.25
CA GLY A 34 25.95 12.15 -7.52
C GLY A 34 27.17 11.23 -7.45
N LYS A 35 27.10 10.04 -6.86
CA LYS A 35 28.17 9.04 -6.76
C LYS A 35 27.59 7.64 -6.86
N SER A 36 28.47 6.64 -7.15
CA SER A 36 28.09 5.21 -7.14
C SER A 36 27.49 4.83 -5.79
N VAL A 37 26.38 4.13 -5.83
CA VAL A 37 25.67 3.61 -4.66
C VAL A 37 26.22 2.25 -4.31
N THR A 38 26.94 2.12 -3.18
CA THR A 38 27.43 0.82 -2.74
C THR A 38 26.33 0.01 -2.06
N ARG A 39 26.36 -1.31 -2.18
CA ARG A 39 25.39 -2.21 -1.53
C ARG A 39 25.32 -1.98 -0.01
N SER A 40 26.45 -1.82 0.66
CA SER A 40 26.52 -1.64 2.11
C SER A 40 25.86 -0.34 2.54
N ASN A 41 26.16 0.78 1.86
CA ASN A 41 25.55 2.06 2.17
C ASN A 41 24.05 2.06 1.89
N PHE A 42 23.63 1.39 0.83
CA PHE A 42 22.22 1.29 0.49
C PHE A 42 21.44 0.43 1.48
N ALA A 43 21.98 -0.74 1.86
CA ALA A 43 21.39 -1.60 2.90
C ALA A 43 21.25 -0.85 4.22
N LYS A 44 22.32 -0.18 4.69
CA LYS A 44 22.30 0.62 5.90
C LYS A 44 21.30 1.77 5.85
N ALA A 45 21.23 2.48 4.71
CA ALA A 45 20.28 3.56 4.54
C ALA A 45 18.82 3.05 4.59
N ASN A 46 18.55 1.86 4.04
CA ASN A 46 17.23 1.24 4.07
C ASN A 46 16.86 0.73 5.48
N GLU A 47 17.82 0.26 6.25
CA GLU A 47 17.65 -0.18 7.63
C GLU A 47 17.33 0.98 8.59
N VAL A 48 18.03 2.10 8.44
CA VAL A 48 17.99 3.23 9.39
C VAL A 48 16.88 4.23 9.06
N ARG A 49 16.49 4.37 7.80
CA ARG A 49 15.50 5.36 7.39
C ARG A 49 14.09 4.91 7.75
N ASN A 50 13.28 5.86 8.18
CA ASN A 50 11.88 5.62 8.51
C ASN A 50 11.09 5.28 7.22
N SER A 51 10.30 4.22 7.28
CA SER A 51 9.39 3.80 6.19
C SER A 51 8.36 4.87 5.81
N LYS A 52 8.09 5.82 6.70
CA LYS A 52 7.18 6.94 6.46
C LYS A 52 7.54 7.76 5.22
N ILE A 53 8.82 7.80 4.83
CA ILE A 53 9.25 8.43 3.57
C ILE A 53 8.53 7.83 2.35
N PHE A 54 8.34 6.50 2.34
CA PHE A 54 7.64 5.82 1.25
C PHE A 54 6.13 6.01 1.34
N GLU A 55 5.59 6.00 2.54
CA GLU A 55 4.17 6.28 2.80
C GLU A 55 3.79 7.69 2.34
N ASP A 56 4.52 8.72 2.79
CA ASP A 56 4.28 10.10 2.40
C ASP A 56 4.42 10.30 0.88
N PHE A 57 5.40 9.63 0.26
CA PHE A 57 5.56 9.66 -1.18
C PHE A 57 4.41 8.98 -1.93
N ALA A 58 3.92 7.85 -1.42
CA ALA A 58 2.76 7.16 -2.00
C ALA A 58 1.51 8.06 -1.95
N TYR A 59 1.22 8.68 -0.80
CA TYR A 59 0.08 9.60 -0.67
C TYR A 59 0.23 10.86 -1.55
N HIS A 60 1.45 11.38 -1.71
CA HIS A 60 1.71 12.47 -2.64
C HIS A 60 1.39 12.08 -4.09
N LEU A 61 1.80 10.88 -4.53
CA LEU A 61 1.49 10.39 -5.87
C LEU A 61 -0.01 10.12 -6.05
N ILE A 62 -0.68 9.59 -5.03
CA ILE A 62 -2.14 9.38 -5.02
C ILE A 62 -2.87 10.71 -5.23
N ALA A 63 -2.45 11.77 -4.53
CA ALA A 63 -3.04 13.11 -4.68
C ALA A 63 -2.91 13.63 -6.12
N ILE A 64 -1.71 13.56 -6.70
CA ILE A 64 -1.46 13.95 -8.10
C ILE A 64 -2.30 13.12 -9.08
N ALA A 65 -2.33 11.80 -8.88
CA ALA A 65 -3.06 10.91 -9.77
C ALA A 65 -4.58 11.19 -9.73
N ARG A 66 -5.14 11.49 -8.55
CA ARG A 66 -6.56 11.84 -8.40
C ARG A 66 -6.92 13.17 -9.08
N GLU A 67 -6.03 14.14 -9.10
CA GLU A 67 -6.22 15.39 -9.84
C GLU A 67 -6.26 15.17 -11.36
N LEU A 68 -5.49 14.19 -11.85
CA LEU A 68 -5.39 13.88 -13.28
C LEU A 68 -6.49 12.93 -13.79
N HIS A 69 -7.12 12.18 -12.89
CA HIS A 69 -8.15 11.18 -13.21
C HIS A 69 -9.49 11.57 -12.57
N SER A 70 -10.35 12.17 -13.37
CA SER A 70 -11.78 12.28 -13.06
C SER A 70 -12.54 11.47 -14.10
N SER A 71 -12.94 10.24 -13.79
CA SER A 71 -13.85 9.49 -14.63
C SER A 71 -15.21 9.34 -13.94
N ASP A 72 -16.24 9.85 -14.57
CA ASP A 72 -17.66 9.68 -14.16
C ASP A 72 -18.26 8.44 -14.84
N ASP A 73 -17.57 7.29 -14.82
CA ASP A 73 -18.02 6.08 -15.49
C ASP A 73 -19.24 5.42 -14.80
N PHE A 74 -19.45 5.74 -13.53
CA PHE A 74 -20.57 5.20 -12.76
C PHE A 74 -21.70 6.23 -12.59
N LYS A 75 -22.93 5.85 -12.95
CA LYS A 75 -24.15 6.67 -12.76
C LYS A 75 -24.65 6.69 -11.32
N ILE A 76 -23.89 6.21 -10.35
CA ILE A 76 -24.23 6.19 -8.93
C ILE A 76 -23.73 7.49 -8.30
N LYS A 77 -24.60 8.19 -7.59
CA LYS A 77 -24.22 9.39 -6.84
C LYS A 77 -23.34 9.00 -5.66
N GLY A 78 -22.22 9.69 -5.48
CA GLY A 78 -21.25 9.46 -4.41
C GLY A 78 -20.08 8.60 -4.84
N ASN A 79 -19.05 8.58 -4.02
CA ASN A 79 -17.85 7.81 -4.26
C ASN A 79 -18.09 6.32 -4.01
N ILE A 80 -17.45 5.46 -4.79
CA ILE A 80 -17.53 4.01 -4.64
C ILE A 80 -16.14 3.50 -4.26
N TYR A 81 -16.06 2.87 -3.11
CA TYR A 81 -14.82 2.33 -2.56
C TYR A 81 -14.89 0.81 -2.41
N ALA A 82 -13.86 0.11 -2.84
CA ALA A 82 -13.66 -1.31 -2.54
C ALA A 82 -12.53 -1.44 -1.51
N PHE A 83 -12.76 -2.20 -0.44
CA PHE A 83 -11.78 -2.44 0.60
C PHE A 83 -11.39 -3.91 0.66
N ASP A 84 -10.11 -4.18 0.53
CA ASP A 84 -9.57 -5.54 0.60
C ASP A 84 -8.15 -5.56 1.14
N SER A 85 -7.66 -6.75 1.47
CA SER A 85 -6.30 -6.97 1.95
C SER A 85 -5.52 -7.93 1.06
N SER A 86 -4.26 -7.58 0.79
CA SER A 86 -3.30 -8.47 0.15
C SER A 86 -2.25 -8.93 1.16
N THR A 87 -2.03 -10.24 1.25
CA THR A 87 -0.99 -10.80 2.13
C THR A 87 0.34 -10.88 1.40
N ILE A 88 1.39 -10.35 2.02
CA ILE A 88 2.77 -10.39 1.53
C ILE A 88 3.58 -11.28 2.47
N ASP A 89 4.06 -12.41 1.95
CA ASP A 89 4.91 -13.35 2.71
C ASP A 89 6.29 -12.73 2.99
N LEU A 90 6.76 -12.87 4.22
CA LEU A 90 8.06 -12.36 4.67
C LEU A 90 8.90 -13.49 5.27
N CYS A 91 10.23 -13.36 5.16
CA CYS A 91 11.16 -14.25 5.84
C CYS A 91 11.12 -14.00 7.36
N LEU A 92 10.66 -14.98 8.14
CA LEU A 92 10.49 -14.86 9.58
C LEU A 92 11.81 -14.58 10.33
N ASN A 93 12.94 -15.09 9.82
CA ASN A 93 14.26 -14.86 10.42
C ASN A 93 14.69 -13.39 10.38
N VAL A 94 14.20 -12.63 9.41
CA VAL A 94 14.47 -11.20 9.25
C VAL A 94 13.37 -10.35 9.89
N PHE A 95 12.12 -10.81 9.80
CA PHE A 95 10.92 -10.09 10.23
C PHE A 95 10.23 -10.84 11.38
N TRP A 96 10.92 -11.07 12.48
CA TRP A 96 10.47 -11.83 13.65
C TRP A 96 9.19 -11.29 14.29
N TRP A 97 8.92 -10.01 14.14
CA TRP A 97 7.73 -9.32 14.62
C TRP A 97 6.48 -9.60 13.76
N ALA A 98 6.68 -9.94 12.49
CA ALA A 98 5.60 -10.18 11.51
C ALA A 98 5.15 -11.64 11.50
N LYS A 99 4.94 -12.27 12.67
CA LYS A 99 4.51 -13.66 12.80
C LYS A 99 3.16 -13.88 12.12
N PHE A 100 3.09 -14.86 11.23
CA PHE A 100 1.85 -15.24 10.54
C PHE A 100 1.47 -16.71 10.81
N ARG A 101 2.41 -17.65 10.67
CA ARG A 101 2.27 -19.08 10.97
C ARG A 101 3.52 -19.57 11.66
N LYS A 102 3.51 -20.84 12.19
CA LYS A 102 4.64 -21.42 12.95
C LYS A 102 6.02 -21.25 12.27
N ALA A 103 6.07 -21.18 10.93
CA ALA A 103 7.31 -21.09 10.15
C ALA A 103 7.33 -19.96 9.11
N LYS A 104 6.33 -19.07 9.09
CA LYS A 104 6.24 -17.98 8.10
C LYS A 104 5.94 -16.64 8.77
N GLY A 105 6.63 -15.59 8.31
CA GLY A 105 6.27 -14.21 8.55
C GLY A 105 5.38 -13.67 7.43
N GLY A 106 4.61 -12.65 7.71
CA GLY A 106 3.80 -11.96 6.70
C GLY A 106 3.24 -10.65 7.21
N ILE A 107 2.95 -9.78 6.28
CA ILE A 107 2.18 -8.57 6.51
C ILE A 107 0.95 -8.56 5.60
N LYS A 108 -0.06 -7.81 5.98
CA LYS A 108 -1.21 -7.51 5.15
C LYS A 108 -1.17 -6.04 4.76
N LEU A 109 -1.33 -5.78 3.48
CA LEU A 109 -1.59 -4.46 2.94
C LEU A 109 -3.09 -4.32 2.71
N HIS A 110 -3.74 -3.53 3.56
CA HIS A 110 -5.15 -3.17 3.41
C HIS A 110 -5.25 -1.96 2.50
N THR A 111 -6.08 -2.06 1.48
CA THR A 111 -6.24 -1.02 0.47
C THR A 111 -7.70 -0.62 0.35
N LEU A 112 -7.99 0.67 0.54
CA LEU A 112 -9.24 1.26 0.12
C LEU A 112 -9.05 1.79 -1.30
N TYR A 113 -9.71 1.17 -2.25
CA TYR A 113 -9.59 1.47 -3.67
C TYR A 113 -10.80 2.27 -4.14
N ASP A 114 -10.56 3.43 -4.70
CA ASP A 114 -11.60 4.23 -5.33
C ASP A 114 -11.90 3.63 -6.72
N VAL A 115 -13.11 3.09 -6.88
CA VAL A 115 -13.51 2.38 -8.10
C VAL A 115 -13.69 3.34 -9.27
N ASN A 116 -14.10 4.59 -8.99
CA ASN A 116 -14.32 5.59 -10.03
C ASN A 116 -13.00 6.08 -10.65
N THR A 117 -12.03 6.41 -9.81
CA THR A 117 -10.72 6.91 -10.27
C THR A 117 -9.72 5.80 -10.56
N GLN A 118 -9.99 4.57 -10.12
CA GLN A 118 -9.08 3.42 -10.17
C GLN A 118 -7.75 3.66 -9.43
N ILE A 119 -7.78 4.50 -8.39
CA ILE A 119 -6.61 4.87 -7.59
C ILE A 119 -6.86 4.49 -6.13
N PRO A 120 -5.84 3.99 -5.40
CA PRO A 120 -5.96 3.81 -3.96
C PRO A 120 -6.32 5.12 -3.25
N ALA A 121 -7.27 5.07 -2.32
CA ALA A 121 -7.64 6.20 -1.47
C ALA A 121 -6.96 6.12 -0.09
N PHE A 122 -6.71 4.89 0.39
CA PHE A 122 -6.10 4.63 1.69
C PHE A 122 -5.30 3.33 1.65
N LEU A 123 -4.17 3.33 2.35
CA LEU A 123 -3.27 2.18 2.50
C LEU A 123 -2.94 2.00 3.99
N HIS A 124 -3.07 0.76 4.49
CA HIS A 124 -2.72 0.43 5.87
C HIS A 124 -2.00 -0.91 5.94
N ILE A 125 -0.93 -0.99 6.71
CA ILE A 125 -0.13 -2.21 6.84
C ILE A 125 -0.27 -2.77 8.25
N THR A 126 -0.60 -4.06 8.34
CA THR A 126 -0.64 -4.79 9.60
C THR A 126 0.18 -6.08 9.54
N PRO A 127 0.62 -6.62 10.70
CA PRO A 127 1.09 -8.01 10.74
C PRO A 127 -0.01 -8.95 10.23
N ALA A 128 0.38 -10.01 9.50
CA ALA A 128 -0.59 -10.90 8.85
C ALA A 128 -1.47 -11.72 9.83
N ASN A 129 -1.11 -11.78 11.12
CA ASN A 129 -1.94 -12.37 12.18
C ASN A 129 -3.09 -11.46 12.65
N VAL A 130 -3.10 -10.20 12.26
CA VAL A 130 -4.21 -9.28 12.57
C VAL A 130 -5.41 -9.63 11.68
N HIS A 131 -6.59 -9.69 12.28
CA HIS A 131 -7.81 -9.98 11.55
C HIS A 131 -8.19 -8.82 10.64
N ASP A 132 -8.56 -9.10 9.38
CA ASP A 132 -8.84 -8.09 8.35
C ASP A 132 -9.90 -7.07 8.79
N VAL A 133 -10.91 -7.53 9.49
CA VAL A 133 -12.01 -6.71 10.00
C VAL A 133 -11.54 -5.55 10.90
N LYS A 134 -10.39 -5.72 11.60
CA LYS A 134 -9.83 -4.66 12.46
C LYS A 134 -9.31 -3.46 11.67
N ALA A 135 -8.89 -3.66 10.44
CA ALA A 135 -8.45 -2.58 9.59
C ALA A 135 -9.58 -1.61 9.20
N MET A 136 -10.85 -2.04 9.32
CA MET A 136 -12.00 -1.15 9.14
C MET A 136 -12.07 -0.03 10.20
N ASP A 137 -11.44 -0.23 11.37
CA ASP A 137 -11.42 0.79 12.44
C ASP A 137 -10.53 1.99 12.10
N GLU A 138 -9.59 1.82 11.14
CA GLU A 138 -8.69 2.87 10.67
C GLU A 138 -9.31 3.70 9.52
N LEU A 139 -10.46 3.27 8.99
CA LEU A 139 -11.12 3.97 7.89
C LEU A 139 -11.93 5.17 8.40
N VAL A 140 -11.79 6.28 7.68
CA VAL A 140 -12.67 7.43 7.81
C VAL A 140 -13.77 7.31 6.75
N TYR A 141 -15.02 7.14 7.20
CA TYR A 141 -16.14 6.95 6.30
C TYR A 141 -16.71 8.30 5.84
N GLU A 142 -16.87 8.43 4.53
CA GLU A 142 -17.42 9.61 3.86
C GLU A 142 -18.94 9.48 3.72
N ALA A 143 -19.69 10.50 4.11
CA ALA A 143 -21.14 10.52 3.99
C ALA A 143 -21.58 10.45 2.51
N GLY A 144 -22.54 9.60 2.20
CA GLY A 144 -23.03 9.36 0.84
C GLY A 144 -22.16 8.44 -0.01
N ALA A 145 -21.00 8.01 0.47
CA ALA A 145 -20.15 7.05 -0.25
C ALA A 145 -20.63 5.60 -0.06
N HIS A 146 -20.27 4.75 -1.00
CA HIS A 146 -20.58 3.32 -1.02
C HIS A 146 -19.30 2.51 -0.78
N TYR A 147 -19.31 1.63 0.22
CA TYR A 147 -18.18 0.79 0.58
C TYR A 147 -18.47 -0.67 0.27
N ILE A 148 -17.62 -1.32 -0.51
CA ILE A 148 -17.74 -2.70 -0.94
C ILE A 148 -16.72 -3.54 -0.19
N PHE A 149 -17.18 -4.59 0.49
CA PHE A 149 -16.35 -5.51 1.27
C PHE A 149 -16.61 -6.95 0.87
N ASP A 150 -15.62 -7.78 1.07
CA ASP A 150 -15.81 -9.21 0.99
C ASP A 150 -16.40 -9.78 2.31
N ARG A 151 -16.67 -11.09 2.34
CA ARG A 151 -17.26 -11.79 3.49
C ARG A 151 -16.39 -11.72 4.75
N ALA A 152 -15.07 -11.61 4.63
CA ALA A 152 -14.16 -11.56 5.79
C ALA A 152 -14.37 -10.29 6.65
N TYR A 153 -15.03 -9.27 6.10
CA TYR A 153 -15.33 -8.01 6.80
C TYR A 153 -16.74 -7.95 7.40
N LEU A 154 -17.47 -9.05 7.45
CA LEU A 154 -18.80 -9.10 8.04
C LEU A 154 -18.73 -8.95 9.57
N ASP A 155 -18.92 -7.72 10.03
CA ASP A 155 -19.00 -7.36 11.45
C ASP A 155 -20.08 -6.30 11.64
N TYR A 156 -21.17 -6.70 12.28
CA TYR A 156 -22.36 -5.82 12.43
C TYR A 156 -22.08 -4.52 13.17
N THR A 157 -21.15 -4.54 14.14
CA THR A 157 -20.77 -3.32 14.88
C THR A 157 -20.08 -2.31 13.96
N ARG A 158 -19.20 -2.78 13.08
CA ARG A 158 -18.47 -1.94 12.12
C ARG A 158 -19.36 -1.49 10.99
N LEU A 159 -20.22 -2.37 10.47
CA LEU A 159 -21.22 -2.01 9.47
C LEU A 159 -22.20 -0.93 9.99
N TYR A 160 -22.60 -1.03 11.26
CA TYR A 160 -23.42 0.00 11.91
C TYR A 160 -22.70 1.36 12.02
N LYS A 161 -21.37 1.37 12.23
CA LYS A 161 -20.60 2.63 12.18
C LYS A 161 -20.68 3.31 10.80
N ILE A 162 -20.64 2.53 9.71
CA ILE A 162 -20.75 3.05 8.35
C ILE A 162 -22.13 3.72 8.16
N GLU A 163 -23.20 3.06 8.57
CA GLU A 163 -24.54 3.62 8.52
C GLU A 163 -24.66 4.90 9.36
N ARG A 164 -24.06 4.93 10.55
CA ARG A 164 -24.03 6.14 11.41
C ARG A 164 -23.29 7.32 10.78
N CYS A 165 -22.35 7.06 9.88
CA CYS A 165 -21.68 8.09 9.08
C CYS A 165 -22.49 8.51 7.84
N SER A 166 -23.73 8.04 7.69
CA SER A 166 -24.56 8.27 6.49
C SER A 166 -23.92 7.76 5.20
N ALA A 167 -23.13 6.69 5.30
CA ALA A 167 -22.54 5.99 4.18
C ALA A 167 -23.26 4.65 3.93
N TYR A 168 -23.05 4.07 2.78
CA TYR A 168 -23.66 2.80 2.37
C TYR A 168 -22.62 1.69 2.31
N PHE A 169 -23.04 0.44 2.50
CA PHE A 169 -22.16 -0.69 2.35
C PHE A 169 -22.79 -1.83 1.56
N VAL A 170 -21.95 -2.57 0.86
CA VAL A 170 -22.29 -3.83 0.18
C VAL A 170 -21.30 -4.88 0.67
N VAL A 171 -21.81 -5.94 1.28
CA VAL A 171 -20.99 -7.07 1.78
C VAL A 171 -21.45 -8.34 1.09
N ARG A 172 -20.52 -9.13 0.61
CA ARG A 172 -20.80 -10.46 0.10
C ARG A 172 -21.26 -11.36 1.24
N ALA A 173 -22.44 -11.97 1.11
CA ALA A 173 -23.00 -12.92 2.07
C ALA A 173 -22.36 -14.32 1.96
#